data_a819501c46b127aaafa4fc9be020adea
#
_entry.id   a819501c46b127aaafa4fc9be020adea
#
_cell.length_a   1.000
_cell.length_b   1.000
_cell.length_c   1.000
_cell.angle_alpha   90.00
_cell.angle_beta   90.00
_cell.angle_gamma   90.00
#
_symmetry.space_group_name_H-M   'P 1'
#
loop_
_entity.id
_entity.type
_entity.pdbx_description
1 polymer ?
#
loop_
_entity_poly.entity_id
_entity_poly.type
_entity_poly.pdbx_seq_one_letter_code
_entity_poly.pdbx_strand_id
1 'polypeptide(L)'
;ILTPDVADIAAKLGADKEVVGIHEFNRNPAYKNTPSIGFYRNFSAEPIIAKKPDLVIGSWMAKPDGIYAQLSRAGVKAENVNSNETLEQYQQSFARIGKLLGKEKQAQALAQQFKSSIKAQPANGKRYILSYDGRYVAGKNTVGDVLIRLAGGTNAAASVDGLKPFSREGWLNAKPDVIIIAKHNEKALGGLDKIMTRPEIASSPAGKNKRILFWQADDYMRYGLYT
;
A
#
# COMPACT_ATOMS: atom_id res chain seq x y z
N ILE A 1 -13.40 -9.30 -2.47
CA ILE A 1 -12.65 -8.03 -2.27
C ILE A 1 -11.30 -8.17 -2.96
N LEU A 2 -10.93 -7.17 -3.78
CA LEU A 2 -9.74 -7.26 -4.64
C LEU A 2 -8.44 -6.77 -3.95
N THR A 3 -8.51 -5.87 -2.99
CA THR A 3 -7.30 -5.20 -2.48
C THR A 3 -7.23 -5.14 -0.96
N PRO A 4 -6.00 -5.13 -0.39
CA PRO A 4 -5.81 -5.21 1.06
C PRO A 4 -6.32 -3.99 1.83
N ASP A 5 -6.21 -2.79 1.29
CA ASP A 5 -6.72 -1.56 1.89
C ASP A 5 -8.25 -1.58 2.07
N VAL A 6 -8.97 -2.07 1.05
CA VAL A 6 -10.42 -2.23 1.08
C VAL A 6 -10.83 -3.39 1.99
N ALA A 7 -10.06 -4.48 2.01
CA ALA A 7 -10.29 -5.61 2.91
C ALA A 7 -10.23 -5.19 4.39
N ASP A 8 -9.26 -4.37 4.75
CA ASP A 8 -9.12 -3.87 6.12
C ASP A 8 -10.32 -3.02 6.55
N ILE A 9 -10.80 -2.13 5.67
CA ILE A 9 -11.99 -1.32 5.93
C ILE A 9 -13.23 -2.21 6.09
N ALA A 10 -13.47 -3.14 5.16
CA ALA A 10 -14.62 -4.04 5.20
C ALA A 10 -14.65 -4.90 6.48
N ALA A 11 -13.50 -5.42 6.92
CA ALA A 11 -13.37 -6.15 8.17
C ALA A 11 -13.71 -5.28 9.40
N LYS A 12 -13.21 -4.04 9.44
CA LYS A 12 -13.52 -3.08 10.53
C LYS A 12 -15.00 -2.70 10.56
N LEU A 13 -15.68 -2.74 9.41
CA LEU A 13 -17.12 -2.52 9.32
C LEU A 13 -17.93 -3.77 9.66
N GLY A 14 -17.29 -4.92 9.98
CA GLY A 14 -17.97 -6.17 10.30
C GLY A 14 -18.64 -6.83 9.10
N ALA A 15 -18.08 -6.66 7.90
CA ALA A 15 -18.55 -7.27 6.65
C ALA A 15 -17.73 -8.48 6.21
N ASP A 16 -16.82 -8.96 7.04
CA ASP A 16 -15.92 -10.07 6.73
C ASP A 16 -16.65 -11.38 6.42
N LYS A 17 -17.77 -11.64 7.10
CA LYS A 17 -18.58 -12.86 6.92
C LYS A 17 -19.33 -12.90 5.57
N GLU A 18 -19.51 -11.77 4.92
CA GLU A 18 -20.16 -11.63 3.62
C GLU A 18 -19.19 -11.83 2.45
N VAL A 19 -17.88 -11.96 2.74
CA VAL A 19 -16.84 -12.00 1.72
C VAL A 19 -16.64 -13.41 1.19
N VAL A 20 -17.05 -13.65 -0.05
CA VAL A 20 -16.94 -14.95 -0.74
C VAL A 20 -15.60 -15.19 -1.44
N GLY A 21 -14.76 -14.15 -1.55
CA GLY A 21 -13.44 -14.23 -2.14
C GLY A 21 -12.56 -13.03 -1.80
N ILE A 22 -11.28 -13.28 -1.57
CA ILE A 22 -10.29 -12.29 -1.16
C ILE A 22 -9.02 -12.42 -1.98
N HIS A 23 -8.29 -11.33 -2.17
CA HIS A 23 -7.00 -11.34 -2.85
C HIS A 23 -6.00 -12.27 -2.16
N GLU A 24 -5.08 -12.82 -2.95
CA GLU A 24 -3.99 -13.67 -2.46
C GLU A 24 -3.06 -12.91 -1.50
N PHE A 25 -2.43 -13.63 -0.58
CA PHE A 25 -1.54 -13.08 0.46
C PHE A 25 -2.21 -12.11 1.44
N ASN A 26 -3.53 -12.21 1.60
CA ASN A 26 -4.23 -11.45 2.64
C ASN A 26 -3.73 -11.85 4.03
N ARG A 27 -3.35 -10.87 4.85
CA ARG A 27 -2.86 -11.09 6.22
C ARG A 27 -3.86 -10.74 7.30
N ASN A 28 -5.02 -10.20 6.90
CA ASN A 28 -6.05 -9.85 7.87
C ASN A 28 -6.70 -11.12 8.43
N PRO A 29 -6.63 -11.35 9.76
CA PRO A 29 -7.16 -12.57 10.38
C PRO A 29 -8.64 -12.82 10.12
N ALA A 30 -9.42 -11.77 9.86
CA ALA A 30 -10.85 -11.88 9.55
C ALA A 30 -11.13 -12.76 8.33
N TYR A 31 -10.17 -12.85 7.40
CA TYR A 31 -10.30 -13.57 6.13
C TYR A 31 -9.51 -14.87 6.05
N LYS A 32 -9.03 -15.40 7.18
CA LYS A 32 -8.18 -16.61 7.20
C LYS A 32 -8.77 -17.84 6.49
N ASN A 33 -10.11 -17.93 6.45
CA ASN A 33 -10.86 -19.03 5.83
C ASN A 33 -11.51 -18.61 4.50
N THR A 34 -11.35 -17.37 4.04
CA THR A 34 -11.94 -16.88 2.80
C THR A 34 -11.11 -17.35 1.62
N PRO A 35 -11.73 -17.97 0.57
CA PRO A 35 -11.00 -18.45 -0.58
C PRO A 35 -10.26 -17.33 -1.33
N SER A 36 -9.05 -17.62 -1.82
CA SER A 36 -8.33 -16.71 -2.70
C SER A 36 -9.00 -16.61 -4.08
N ILE A 37 -8.98 -15.40 -4.64
CA ILE A 37 -9.40 -15.09 -6.01
C ILE A 37 -8.25 -14.61 -6.90
N GLY A 38 -7.01 -14.76 -6.43
CA GLY A 38 -5.81 -14.39 -7.16
C GLY A 38 -5.06 -13.19 -6.61
N PHE A 39 -3.96 -12.88 -7.27
CA PHE A 39 -3.02 -11.83 -6.85
C PHE A 39 -3.47 -10.45 -7.33
N TYR A 40 -3.61 -9.50 -6.43
CA TYR A 40 -4.18 -8.18 -6.73
C TYR A 40 -3.39 -7.36 -7.77
N ARG A 41 -2.12 -7.70 -8.03
CA ARG A 41 -1.32 -7.04 -9.08
C ARG A 41 -1.43 -7.73 -10.45
N ASN A 42 -2.18 -8.82 -10.55
CA ASN A 42 -2.37 -9.54 -11.81
C ASN A 42 -3.63 -10.42 -11.78
N PHE A 43 -4.79 -9.80 -11.66
CA PHE A 43 -6.06 -10.53 -11.70
C PHE A 43 -6.44 -11.00 -13.10
N SER A 44 -7.07 -12.17 -13.17
CA SER A 44 -8.01 -12.51 -14.24
C SER A 44 -9.45 -12.47 -13.71
N ALA A 45 -10.42 -12.27 -14.58
CA ALA A 45 -11.81 -12.12 -14.16
C ALA A 45 -12.46 -13.44 -13.78
N GLU A 46 -12.03 -14.56 -14.40
CA GLU A 46 -12.68 -15.88 -14.27
C GLU A 46 -12.74 -16.38 -12.81
N PRO A 47 -11.64 -16.41 -12.03
CA PRO A 47 -11.69 -16.84 -10.64
C PRO A 47 -12.61 -15.97 -9.77
N ILE A 48 -12.74 -14.68 -10.11
CA ILE A 48 -13.60 -13.73 -9.39
C ILE A 48 -15.07 -14.05 -9.73
N ILE A 49 -15.42 -14.17 -11.00
CA ILE A 49 -16.77 -14.47 -11.50
C ILE A 49 -17.23 -15.84 -10.98
N ALA A 50 -16.33 -16.83 -10.90
CA ALA A 50 -16.63 -18.16 -10.40
C ALA A 50 -17.14 -18.17 -8.96
N LYS A 51 -16.84 -17.14 -8.17
CA LYS A 51 -17.39 -16.98 -6.81
C LYS A 51 -18.82 -16.45 -6.78
N LYS A 52 -19.39 -16.09 -7.94
CA LYS A 52 -20.75 -15.54 -8.10
C LYS A 52 -21.02 -14.38 -7.10
N PRO A 53 -20.14 -13.36 -7.08
CA PRO A 53 -20.31 -12.24 -6.14
C PRO A 53 -21.45 -11.32 -6.62
N ASP A 54 -22.22 -10.78 -5.68
CA ASP A 54 -23.19 -9.70 -5.95
C ASP A 54 -22.50 -8.35 -6.14
N LEU A 55 -21.32 -8.20 -5.51
CA LEU A 55 -20.54 -6.98 -5.53
C LEU A 55 -19.04 -7.31 -5.46
N VAL A 56 -18.25 -6.64 -6.30
CA VAL A 56 -16.78 -6.66 -6.25
C VAL A 56 -16.29 -5.24 -5.94
N ILE A 57 -15.48 -5.10 -4.90
CA ILE A 57 -14.86 -3.82 -4.54
C ILE A 57 -13.35 -3.97 -4.39
N GLY A 58 -12.65 -2.90 -4.68
CA GLY A 58 -11.20 -2.79 -4.54
C GLY A 58 -10.74 -1.37 -4.79
N SER A 59 -9.44 -1.17 -4.88
CA SER A 59 -8.81 0.13 -5.09
C SER A 59 -7.93 0.17 -6.34
N TRP A 60 -7.22 1.29 -6.52
CA TRP A 60 -6.17 1.49 -7.54
C TRP A 60 -5.09 0.39 -7.53
N MET A 61 -4.96 -0.35 -6.43
CA MET A 61 -3.98 -1.44 -6.30
C MET A 61 -4.31 -2.65 -7.17
N ALA A 62 -5.58 -2.87 -7.52
CA ALA A 62 -5.99 -3.99 -8.37
C ALA A 62 -5.52 -3.80 -9.81
N LYS A 63 -4.81 -4.79 -10.34
CA LYS A 63 -4.29 -4.79 -11.71
C LYS A 63 -4.77 -6.04 -12.47
N PRO A 64 -4.94 -5.93 -13.79
CA PRO A 64 -4.76 -4.75 -14.65
C PRO A 64 -5.78 -3.64 -14.34
N ASP A 65 -5.49 -2.40 -14.72
CA ASP A 65 -6.37 -1.25 -14.47
C ASP A 65 -7.80 -1.44 -15.01
N GLY A 66 -7.94 -2.22 -16.08
CA GLY A 66 -9.24 -2.55 -16.71
C GLY A 66 -10.06 -3.63 -15.99
N ILE A 67 -9.60 -4.21 -14.86
CA ILE A 67 -10.28 -5.36 -14.22
C ILE A 67 -11.74 -5.04 -13.83
N TYR A 68 -11.99 -3.84 -13.30
CA TYR A 68 -13.36 -3.42 -12.92
C TYR A 68 -14.29 -3.34 -14.13
N ALA A 69 -13.81 -2.76 -15.24
CA ALA A 69 -14.58 -2.68 -16.49
C ALA A 69 -14.81 -4.07 -17.09
N GLN A 70 -13.83 -4.98 -16.98
CA GLN A 70 -13.97 -6.35 -17.45
C GLN A 70 -15.04 -7.12 -16.65
N LEU A 71 -15.04 -6.99 -15.33
CA LEU A 71 -16.05 -7.59 -14.45
C LEU A 71 -17.44 -7.02 -14.73
N SER A 72 -17.55 -5.70 -14.90
CA SER A 72 -18.83 -5.04 -15.22
C SER A 72 -19.40 -5.50 -16.54
N ARG A 73 -18.56 -5.68 -17.57
CA ARG A 73 -19.00 -6.25 -18.87
C ARG A 73 -19.48 -7.69 -18.77
N ALA A 74 -18.98 -8.44 -17.79
CA ALA A 74 -19.44 -9.79 -17.48
C ALA A 74 -20.70 -9.82 -16.58
N GLY A 75 -21.32 -8.66 -16.31
CA GLY A 75 -22.55 -8.57 -15.53
C GLY A 75 -22.34 -8.53 -13.99
N VAL A 76 -21.10 -8.39 -13.53
CA VAL A 76 -20.79 -8.28 -12.10
C VAL A 76 -20.69 -6.80 -11.72
N LYS A 77 -21.42 -6.38 -10.69
CA LYS A 77 -21.24 -5.04 -10.12
C LYS A 77 -19.85 -4.92 -9.52
N ALA A 78 -18.98 -4.08 -10.12
CA ALA A 78 -17.59 -3.94 -9.72
C ALA A 78 -17.21 -2.45 -9.59
N GLU A 79 -16.65 -2.07 -8.44
CA GLU A 79 -16.34 -0.67 -8.14
C GLU A 79 -14.92 -0.48 -7.61
N ASN A 80 -14.21 0.49 -8.19
CA ASN A 80 -12.99 1.04 -7.64
C ASN A 80 -13.36 2.15 -6.65
N VAL A 81 -13.26 1.86 -5.36
CA VAL A 81 -13.66 2.79 -4.28
C VAL A 81 -12.57 3.78 -3.89
N ASN A 82 -11.34 3.56 -4.35
CA ASN A 82 -10.18 4.41 -4.09
C ASN A 82 -9.29 4.46 -5.35
N SER A 83 -9.34 5.56 -6.08
CA SER A 83 -8.76 5.66 -7.43
C SER A 83 -7.26 5.96 -7.49
N ASN A 84 -6.63 6.38 -6.38
CA ASN A 84 -5.21 6.74 -6.33
C ASN A 84 -4.64 6.66 -4.90
N GLU A 85 -3.34 6.97 -4.77
CA GLU A 85 -2.57 6.86 -3.52
C GLU A 85 -2.72 8.07 -2.57
N THR A 86 -3.63 9.01 -2.83
CA THR A 86 -3.77 10.15 -1.93
C THR A 86 -4.49 9.77 -0.64
N LEU A 87 -4.08 10.41 0.46
CA LEU A 87 -4.73 10.23 1.76
C LEU A 87 -6.22 10.63 1.71
N GLU A 88 -6.53 11.67 0.93
CA GLU A 88 -7.90 12.13 0.74
C GLU A 88 -8.79 11.06 0.09
N GLN A 89 -8.32 10.43 -1.01
CA GLN A 89 -9.06 9.35 -1.67
C GLN A 89 -9.24 8.14 -0.76
N TYR A 90 -8.22 7.80 0.02
CA TYR A 90 -8.35 6.74 1.01
C TYR A 90 -9.40 7.08 2.08
N GLN A 91 -9.40 8.30 2.60
CA GLN A 91 -10.43 8.76 3.55
C GLN A 91 -11.84 8.76 2.95
N GLN A 92 -11.99 9.17 1.69
CA GLN A 92 -13.28 9.13 1.00
C GLN A 92 -13.77 7.69 0.75
N SER A 93 -12.88 6.73 0.63
CA SER A 93 -13.24 5.33 0.40
C SER A 93 -14.06 4.73 1.55
N PHE A 94 -13.89 5.20 2.79
CA PHE A 94 -14.69 4.75 3.93
C PHE A 94 -16.18 4.95 3.69
N ALA A 95 -16.59 6.16 3.28
CA ALA A 95 -17.98 6.46 3.01
C ALA A 95 -18.53 5.66 1.81
N ARG A 96 -17.71 5.52 0.74
CA ARG A 96 -18.10 4.72 -0.45
C ARG A 96 -18.32 3.25 -0.08
N ILE A 97 -17.39 2.65 0.67
CA ILE A 97 -17.51 1.27 1.12
C ILE A 97 -18.69 1.11 2.06
N GLY A 98 -18.87 2.03 3.02
CA GLY A 98 -20.02 2.02 3.93
C GLY A 98 -21.35 2.01 3.20
N LYS A 99 -21.51 2.87 2.18
CA LYS A 99 -22.73 2.93 1.34
C LYS A 99 -22.95 1.63 0.56
N LEU A 100 -21.90 1.05 -0.03
CA LEU A 100 -22.00 -0.19 -0.80
C LEU A 100 -22.36 -1.40 0.05
N LEU A 101 -21.96 -1.40 1.32
CA LEU A 101 -22.18 -2.48 2.28
C LEU A 101 -23.37 -2.23 3.23
N GLY A 102 -24.10 -1.11 3.09
CA GLY A 102 -25.19 -0.74 4.01
C GLY A 102 -24.71 -0.50 5.45
N LYS A 103 -23.50 0.04 5.62
CA LYS A 103 -22.82 0.24 6.91
C LYS A 103 -22.35 1.69 7.10
N GLU A 104 -23.16 2.64 6.65
CA GLU A 104 -22.80 4.06 6.57
C GLU A 104 -22.42 4.65 7.94
N LYS A 105 -23.18 4.32 8.99
CA LYS A 105 -22.91 4.81 10.35
C LYS A 105 -21.57 4.32 10.87
N GLN A 106 -21.28 3.02 10.70
CA GLN A 106 -20.01 2.43 11.10
C GLN A 106 -18.84 3.02 10.29
N ALA A 107 -19.04 3.22 8.99
CA ALA A 107 -18.05 3.81 8.12
C ALA A 107 -17.74 5.27 8.49
N GLN A 108 -18.74 6.06 8.86
CA GLN A 108 -18.55 7.43 9.34
C GLN A 108 -17.74 7.46 10.64
N ALA A 109 -18.10 6.61 11.61
CA ALA A 109 -17.35 6.50 12.87
C ALA A 109 -15.90 6.08 12.64
N LEU A 110 -15.67 5.08 11.78
CA LEU A 110 -14.34 4.60 11.43
C LEU A 110 -13.50 5.68 10.72
N ALA A 111 -14.10 6.43 9.78
CA ALA A 111 -13.45 7.53 9.11
C ALA A 111 -13.02 8.64 10.08
N GLN A 112 -13.88 8.98 11.05
CA GLN A 112 -13.57 9.96 12.08
C GLN A 112 -12.42 9.48 13.00
N GLN A 113 -12.45 8.22 13.42
CA GLN A 113 -11.39 7.60 14.20
C GLN A 113 -10.06 7.63 13.43
N PHE A 114 -10.06 7.22 12.18
CA PHE A 114 -8.88 7.26 11.32
C PHE A 114 -8.33 8.68 11.19
N LYS A 115 -9.19 9.66 10.88
CA LYS A 115 -8.80 11.07 10.76
C LYS A 115 -8.17 11.60 12.06
N SER A 116 -8.72 11.25 13.21
CA SER A 116 -8.20 11.70 14.51
C SER A 116 -6.88 11.02 14.92
N SER A 117 -6.60 9.83 14.36
CA SER A 117 -5.35 9.10 14.61
C SER A 117 -4.16 9.66 13.82
N ILE A 118 -4.41 10.36 12.71
CA ILE A 118 -3.36 10.95 11.88
C ILE A 118 -2.88 12.24 12.51
N LYS A 119 -1.65 12.23 13.02
CA LYS A 119 -0.99 13.42 13.62
C LYS A 119 0.35 13.63 12.95
N ALA A 120 0.51 14.76 12.26
CA ALA A 120 1.81 15.16 11.76
C ALA A 120 2.79 15.37 12.91
N GLN A 121 3.97 14.79 12.79
CA GLN A 121 5.05 14.97 13.75
C GLN A 121 5.87 16.23 13.42
N PRO A 122 6.51 16.87 14.40
CA PRO A 122 7.45 17.95 14.14
C PRO A 122 8.57 17.52 13.17
N ALA A 123 9.09 18.47 12.39
CA ALA A 123 10.22 18.21 11.51
C ALA A 123 11.41 17.65 12.28
N ASN A 124 11.93 16.51 11.83
CA ASN A 124 13.05 15.80 12.49
C ASN A 124 14.40 15.99 11.77
N GLY A 125 14.43 16.77 10.68
CA GLY A 125 15.62 17.08 9.89
C GLY A 125 16.22 15.89 9.12
N LYS A 126 15.59 14.72 9.12
CA LYS A 126 16.10 13.51 8.48
C LYS A 126 15.51 13.29 7.09
N ARG A 127 16.33 12.69 6.23
CA ARG A 127 16.01 12.33 4.85
C ARG A 127 15.79 10.83 4.77
N TYR A 128 14.64 10.43 4.26
CA TYR A 128 14.24 9.02 4.18
C TYR A 128 14.09 8.57 2.73
N ILE A 129 14.46 7.32 2.45
CA ILE A 129 14.04 6.60 1.26
C ILE A 129 13.25 5.37 1.70
N LEU A 130 12.02 5.25 1.20
CA LEU A 130 11.24 4.02 1.27
C LEU A 130 11.37 3.31 -0.08
N SER A 131 11.84 2.08 -0.06
CA SER A 131 12.10 1.30 -1.26
C SER A 131 11.37 -0.03 -1.23
N TYR A 132 10.90 -0.49 -2.40
CA TYR A 132 10.30 -1.82 -2.52
C TYR A 132 11.39 -2.92 -2.52
N ASP A 133 12.39 -2.77 -3.38
CA ASP A 133 13.40 -3.81 -3.65
C ASP A 133 14.83 -3.25 -3.75
N GLY A 134 15.11 -2.09 -3.19
CA GLY A 134 16.42 -1.43 -3.29
C GLY A 134 16.67 -0.75 -4.64
N ARG A 135 15.76 -0.87 -5.62
CA ARG A 135 15.82 -0.17 -6.92
C ARG A 135 14.63 0.74 -7.11
N TYR A 136 13.43 0.26 -6.84
CA TYR A 136 12.19 1.06 -6.88
C TYR A 136 12.03 1.82 -5.58
N VAL A 137 11.81 3.12 -5.67
CA VAL A 137 11.63 4.02 -4.51
C VAL A 137 10.28 4.70 -4.55
N ALA A 138 9.73 4.97 -3.37
CA ALA A 138 8.52 5.76 -3.21
C ALA A 138 8.86 7.26 -3.40
N GLY A 139 8.61 7.78 -4.60
CA GLY A 139 8.75 9.18 -4.95
C GLY A 139 7.56 10.02 -4.48
N LYS A 140 7.40 11.24 -5.06
CA LYS A 140 6.24 12.10 -4.82
C LYS A 140 4.93 11.35 -5.10
N ASN A 141 3.85 11.79 -4.46
CA ASN A 141 2.49 11.33 -4.69
C ASN A 141 2.26 9.85 -4.38
N THR A 142 3.14 9.22 -3.60
CA THR A 142 2.97 7.86 -3.08
C THR A 142 2.52 7.87 -1.62
N VAL A 143 1.98 6.75 -1.16
CA VAL A 143 1.71 6.53 0.28
C VAL A 143 2.97 6.75 1.11
N GLY A 144 4.12 6.22 0.65
CA GLY A 144 5.40 6.40 1.33
C GLY A 144 5.81 7.86 1.49
N ASP A 145 5.58 8.70 0.47
CA ASP A 145 5.82 10.14 0.56
C ASP A 145 4.96 10.82 1.63
N VAL A 146 3.69 10.48 1.67
CA VAL A 146 2.76 10.99 2.69
C VAL A 146 3.21 10.58 4.09
N LEU A 147 3.57 9.31 4.29
CA LEU A 147 4.02 8.80 5.58
C LEU A 147 5.32 9.45 6.06
N ILE A 148 6.30 9.62 5.18
CA ILE A 148 7.55 10.33 5.51
C ILE A 148 7.25 11.74 6.00
N ARG A 149 6.40 12.49 5.28
CA ARG A 149 6.04 13.86 5.65
C ARG A 149 5.26 13.92 6.97
N LEU A 150 4.32 13.01 7.19
CA LEU A 150 3.58 12.91 8.46
C LEU A 150 4.49 12.55 9.64
N ALA A 151 5.54 11.75 9.41
CA ALA A 151 6.55 11.44 10.40
C ALA A 151 7.58 12.57 10.63
N GLY A 152 7.39 13.75 10.03
CA GLY A 152 8.28 14.90 10.14
C GLY A 152 9.58 14.78 9.36
N GLY A 153 9.69 13.79 8.44
CA GLY A 153 10.85 13.57 7.60
C GLY A 153 10.76 14.26 6.25
N THR A 154 11.87 14.21 5.52
CA THR A 154 11.97 14.65 4.12
C THR A 154 12.10 13.43 3.21
N ASN A 155 11.28 13.33 2.18
CA ASN A 155 11.42 12.28 1.17
C ASN A 155 12.63 12.56 0.28
N ALA A 156 13.70 11.80 0.43
CA ALA A 156 14.92 11.97 -0.35
C ALA A 156 14.79 11.51 -1.81
N ALA A 157 13.71 10.78 -2.14
CA ALA A 157 13.36 10.35 -3.49
C ALA A 157 12.29 11.24 -4.17
N ALA A 158 11.99 12.43 -3.63
CA ALA A 158 10.95 13.33 -4.17
C ALA A 158 11.26 13.89 -5.59
N SER A 159 12.43 13.62 -6.14
CA SER A 159 12.77 13.93 -7.52
C SER A 159 12.05 13.08 -8.56
N VAL A 160 11.50 11.93 -8.16
CA VAL A 160 10.69 11.07 -9.02
C VAL A 160 9.22 11.09 -8.58
N ASP A 161 8.31 10.79 -9.49
CA ASP A 161 6.87 10.76 -9.24
C ASP A 161 6.36 9.30 -9.27
N GLY A 162 5.65 8.91 -8.23
CA GLY A 162 5.17 7.54 -8.06
C GLY A 162 6.26 6.56 -7.59
N LEU A 163 5.94 5.27 -7.61
CA LEU A 163 6.89 4.19 -7.34
C LEU A 163 7.70 3.93 -8.62
N LYS A 164 8.96 4.35 -8.64
CA LYS A 164 9.82 4.33 -9.83
C LYS A 164 11.21 3.77 -9.55
N PRO A 165 11.89 3.22 -10.57
CA PRO A 165 13.31 2.93 -10.48
C PRO A 165 14.09 4.20 -10.15
N PHE A 166 15.06 4.09 -9.25
CA PHE A 166 15.90 5.21 -8.87
C PHE A 166 17.29 5.02 -9.46
N SER A 167 17.74 6.00 -10.23
CA SER A 167 19.05 5.94 -10.89
C SER A 167 20.19 5.97 -9.87
N ARG A 168 21.36 5.47 -10.26
CA ARG A 168 22.57 5.56 -9.43
C ARG A 168 22.89 7.00 -9.01
N GLU A 169 22.76 7.94 -9.94
CA GLU A 169 22.91 9.37 -9.66
C GLU A 169 21.86 9.86 -8.67
N GLY A 170 20.60 9.44 -8.83
CA GLY A 170 19.52 9.73 -7.88
C GLY A 170 19.88 9.29 -6.47
N TRP A 171 20.37 8.06 -6.29
CA TRP A 171 20.82 7.56 -4.99
C TRP A 171 21.96 8.40 -4.40
N LEU A 172 22.98 8.76 -5.20
CA LEU A 172 24.11 9.59 -4.75
C LEU A 172 23.67 11.00 -4.31
N ASN A 173 22.74 11.61 -5.06
CA ASN A 173 22.24 12.95 -4.78
C ASN A 173 21.23 13.00 -3.63
N ALA A 174 20.50 11.92 -3.42
CA ALA A 174 19.47 11.82 -2.37
C ALA A 174 20.06 11.92 -0.96
N LYS A 175 21.27 11.38 -0.73
CA LYS A 175 21.94 11.37 0.58
C LYS A 175 20.99 11.02 1.75
N PRO A 176 20.30 9.87 1.71
CA PRO A 176 19.35 9.51 2.76
C PRO A 176 20.05 9.24 4.09
N ASP A 177 19.40 9.65 5.19
CA ASP A 177 19.81 9.31 6.56
C ASP A 177 19.29 7.93 6.97
N VAL A 178 18.17 7.50 6.38
CA VAL A 178 17.53 6.21 6.62
C VAL A 178 17.01 5.64 5.31
N ILE A 179 17.26 4.36 5.09
CA ILE A 179 16.69 3.60 3.97
C ILE A 179 15.86 2.47 4.55
N ILE A 180 14.62 2.33 4.10
CA ILE A 180 13.72 1.24 4.48
C ILE A 180 13.37 0.44 3.22
N ILE A 181 13.57 -0.88 3.28
CA ILE A 181 13.36 -1.81 2.18
C ILE A 181 12.32 -2.85 2.60
N ALA A 182 11.49 -3.30 1.66
CA ALA A 182 10.47 -4.29 1.95
C ALA A 182 11.09 -5.63 2.38
N LYS A 183 10.70 -6.09 3.58
CA LYS A 183 11.24 -7.28 4.27
C LYS A 183 11.21 -8.55 3.42
N HIS A 184 10.14 -8.75 2.65
CA HIS A 184 10.00 -9.94 1.81
C HIS A 184 11.04 -10.02 0.68
N ASN A 185 11.69 -8.91 0.34
CA ASN A 185 12.77 -8.87 -0.65
C ASN A 185 14.17 -9.08 -0.05
N GLU A 186 14.31 -9.08 1.29
CA GLU A 186 15.61 -9.16 1.96
C GLU A 186 16.45 -10.36 1.50
N LYS A 187 15.84 -11.54 1.47
CA LYS A 187 16.54 -12.78 1.06
C LYS A 187 16.93 -12.74 -0.42
N ALA A 188 16.05 -12.28 -1.28
CA ALA A 188 16.31 -12.17 -2.73
C ALA A 188 17.41 -11.15 -3.05
N LEU A 189 17.55 -10.12 -2.22
CA LEU A 189 18.59 -9.09 -2.33
C LEU A 189 19.95 -9.53 -1.75
N GLY A 190 20.02 -10.69 -1.11
CA GLY A 190 21.22 -11.18 -0.44
C GLY A 190 21.50 -10.50 0.90
N GLY A 191 20.48 -9.89 1.51
CA GLY A 191 20.55 -9.21 2.81
C GLY A 191 21.31 -7.89 2.79
N LEU A 192 21.58 -7.38 3.99
CA LEU A 192 22.26 -6.09 4.18
C LEU A 192 23.66 -6.07 3.56
N ASP A 193 24.42 -7.16 3.71
CA ASP A 193 25.81 -7.24 3.24
C ASP A 193 25.89 -7.03 1.71
N LYS A 194 24.97 -7.64 0.97
CA LYS A 194 24.91 -7.48 -0.48
C LYS A 194 24.48 -6.07 -0.89
N ILE A 195 23.53 -5.48 -0.19
CA ILE A 195 23.09 -4.08 -0.43
C ILE A 195 24.24 -3.11 -0.17
N MET A 196 25.04 -3.36 0.85
CA MET A 196 26.21 -2.53 1.19
C MET A 196 27.38 -2.66 0.19
N THR A 197 27.35 -3.61 -0.75
CA THR A 197 28.31 -3.63 -1.87
C THR A 197 28.02 -2.56 -2.92
N ARG A 198 26.85 -1.91 -2.87
CA ARG A 198 26.48 -0.83 -3.78
C ARG A 198 27.07 0.51 -3.30
N PRO A 199 28.04 1.10 -4.05
CA PRO A 199 28.74 2.30 -3.59
C PRO A 199 27.82 3.49 -3.30
N GLU A 200 26.75 3.65 -4.09
CA GLU A 200 25.77 4.72 -3.93
C GLU A 200 24.96 4.60 -2.65
N ILE A 201 24.81 3.39 -2.10
CA ILE A 201 24.14 3.14 -0.81
C ILE A 201 25.18 3.20 0.33
N ALA A 202 26.30 2.50 0.19
CA ALA A 202 27.34 2.46 1.21
C ALA A 202 27.90 3.85 1.56
N SER A 203 28.04 4.73 0.57
CA SER A 203 28.55 6.10 0.77
C SER A 203 27.50 7.08 1.35
N SER A 204 26.24 6.71 1.37
CA SER A 204 25.17 7.53 1.93
C SER A 204 25.28 7.65 3.46
N PRO A 205 24.72 8.70 4.08
CA PRO A 205 24.60 8.76 5.54
C PRO A 205 23.97 7.50 6.16
N ALA A 206 22.93 6.95 5.51
CA ALA A 206 22.27 5.72 5.94
C ALA A 206 23.22 4.52 5.94
N GLY A 207 24.04 4.35 4.89
CA GLY A 207 25.02 3.29 4.80
C GLY A 207 26.09 3.42 5.87
N LYS A 208 26.70 4.60 6.02
CA LYS A 208 27.75 4.89 7.01
C LYS A 208 27.28 4.68 8.45
N ASN A 209 26.02 5.01 8.74
CA ASN A 209 25.44 4.93 10.08
C ASN A 209 24.65 3.62 10.31
N LYS A 210 24.72 2.66 9.40
CA LYS A 210 24.01 1.37 9.47
C LYS A 210 22.49 1.52 9.68
N ARG A 211 21.89 2.51 9.01
CA ARG A 211 20.45 2.82 9.07
C ARG A 211 19.72 2.35 7.80
N ILE A 212 19.99 1.11 7.42
CA ILE A 212 19.26 0.41 6.35
C ILE A 212 18.44 -0.67 7.02
N LEU A 213 17.11 -0.56 6.91
CA LEU A 213 16.15 -1.34 7.67
C LEU A 213 15.27 -2.14 6.72
N PHE A 214 14.80 -3.30 7.18
CA PHE A 214 13.80 -4.11 6.47
C PHE A 214 12.49 -4.10 7.24
N TRP A 215 11.45 -3.51 6.65
CA TRP A 215 10.12 -3.43 7.24
C TRP A 215 9.10 -4.17 6.38
N GLN A 216 7.97 -4.54 6.99
CA GLN A 216 6.86 -5.09 6.23
C GLN A 216 6.38 -4.05 5.22
N ALA A 217 6.21 -4.45 3.95
CA ALA A 217 5.78 -3.54 2.90
C ALA A 217 4.41 -2.92 3.21
N ASP A 218 3.53 -3.67 3.87
CA ASP A 218 2.21 -3.20 4.28
C ASP A 218 2.25 -1.98 5.21
N ASP A 219 3.34 -1.80 5.97
CA ASP A 219 3.46 -0.71 6.94
C ASP A 219 3.77 0.65 6.28
N TYR A 220 4.18 0.68 5.00
CA TYR A 220 4.59 1.94 4.36
C TYR A 220 4.28 2.06 2.86
N MET A 221 3.78 1.01 2.21
CA MET A 221 3.45 1.03 0.77
C MET A 221 1.94 1.14 0.51
N ARG A 222 1.13 1.10 1.53
CA ARG A 222 -0.31 1.30 1.47
C ARG A 222 -0.82 1.90 2.77
N TYR A 223 -2.00 2.51 2.73
CA TYR A 223 -2.73 2.80 3.95
C TYR A 223 -3.36 1.52 4.50
N GLY A 224 -3.40 1.38 5.81
CA GLY A 224 -3.99 0.24 6.49
C GLY A 224 -4.61 0.64 7.83
N LEU A 225 -5.43 -0.25 8.39
CA LEU A 225 -6.11 -0.08 9.68
C LEU A 225 -5.59 -1.08 10.74
N TYR A 226 -4.63 -1.91 10.36
CA TYR A 226 -4.04 -2.96 11.20
C TYR A 226 -2.51 -2.85 11.27
N THR A 227 -1.95 -1.76 10.79
CA THR A 227 -0.52 -1.45 10.82
C THR A 227 -0.24 -0.35 11.82
#